data_3b153cb0f8a6f5890dd99b5b5af78ca3
#
_entry.id   3b153cb0f8a6f5890dd99b5b5af78ca3
#
_cell.length_a   1.000
_cell.length_b   1.000
_cell.length_c   1.000
_cell.angle_alpha   90.00
_cell.angle_beta   90.00
_cell.angle_gamma   90.00
#
_symmetry.space_group_name_H-M   'P 1'
#
loop_
_entity.id
_entity.type
_entity.pdbx_description
1 polymer ?
#
loop_
_entity_poly.entity_id
_entity_poly.type
_entity_poly.pdbx_seq_one_letter_code
_entity_poly.pdbx_strand_id
1 'polypeptide(L)'
;MTFRDLERPAERIVDRILDWDGTWLLARLALVGAYLLGGMVKLTDWPGAVAEQAHFGLTPPALWAALTILVELVGPLLILLDRALWLGAGALGVFTVLAALIANDFWTMAGPERFMATNAFFEHIGLVGGFALAAIISRMRRRLGMNA
;
A
#
# COMPACT_ATOMS: atom_id res chain seq x y z
N MET A 1 29.34 8.32 31.62
CA MET A 1 28.74 7.71 30.45
C MET A 1 27.34 8.30 30.34
N THR A 2 27.15 9.31 29.49
CA THR A 2 25.87 10.02 29.34
C THR A 2 24.99 9.27 28.35
N PHE A 3 23.68 9.46 28.44
CA PHE A 3 22.70 8.89 27.50
C PHE A 3 23.11 9.14 26.04
N ARG A 4 23.68 10.31 25.75
CA ARG A 4 24.21 10.69 24.42
C ARG A 4 25.39 9.84 23.94
N ASP A 5 26.16 9.24 24.85
CA ASP A 5 27.32 8.40 24.47
C ASP A 5 26.90 7.00 24.00
N LEU A 6 25.68 6.55 24.39
CA LEU A 6 25.07 5.30 23.96
C LEU A 6 24.25 5.48 22.66
N GLU A 7 23.70 6.67 22.41
CA GLU A 7 22.92 6.97 21.20
C GLU A 7 23.80 6.95 19.94
N ARG A 8 25.01 7.50 19.98
CA ARG A 8 25.90 7.61 18.81
C ARG A 8 26.22 6.30 18.07
N PRO A 9 26.49 5.16 18.73
CA PRO A 9 26.70 3.90 18.01
C PRO A 9 25.41 3.33 17.42
N ALA A 10 24.27 3.48 18.11
CA ALA A 10 22.96 3.04 17.60
C ALA A 10 22.52 3.87 16.41
N GLU A 11 22.64 5.19 16.47
CA GLU A 11 22.35 6.11 15.37
C GLU A 11 23.14 5.74 14.09
N ARG A 12 24.43 5.47 14.23
CA ARG A 12 25.27 5.07 13.10
C ARG A 12 24.84 3.75 12.44
N ILE A 13 24.30 2.81 13.21
CA ILE A 13 23.76 1.56 12.66
C ILE A 13 22.46 1.84 11.92
N VAL A 14 21.59 2.63 12.54
CA VAL A 14 20.30 3.03 11.94
C VAL A 14 20.54 3.82 10.66
N ASP A 15 21.43 4.81 10.67
CA ASP A 15 21.79 5.60 9.48
C ASP A 15 22.29 4.71 8.36
N ARG A 16 23.16 3.75 8.65
CA ARG A 16 23.68 2.80 7.64
C ARG A 16 22.57 1.95 7.04
N ILE A 17 21.59 1.53 7.83
CA ILE A 17 20.44 0.75 7.35
C ILE A 17 19.54 1.63 6.48
N LEU A 18 19.25 2.85 6.94
CA LEU A 18 18.34 3.77 6.24
C LEU A 18 18.95 4.34 4.96
N ASP A 19 20.27 4.56 4.93
CA ASP A 19 21.00 5.06 3.77
C ASP A 19 21.24 3.98 2.70
N TRP A 20 21.02 2.71 3.05
CA TRP A 20 21.18 1.63 2.08
C TRP A 20 20.03 1.63 1.06
N ASP A 21 20.35 1.71 -0.23
CA ASP A 21 19.35 1.73 -1.31
C ASP A 21 18.39 0.54 -1.28
N GLY A 22 18.85 -0.62 -0.80
CA GLY A 22 18.02 -1.79 -0.59
C GLY A 22 16.88 -1.56 0.41
N THR A 23 17.09 -0.74 1.44
CA THR A 23 16.03 -0.40 2.41
C THR A 23 14.87 0.32 1.73
N TRP A 24 15.17 1.24 0.80
CA TRP A 24 14.15 1.93 0.01
C TRP A 24 13.35 0.98 -0.87
N LEU A 25 14.02 0.03 -1.53
CA LEU A 25 13.35 -0.98 -2.35
C LEU A 25 12.49 -1.92 -1.50
N LEU A 26 13.05 -2.43 -0.38
CA LEU A 26 12.34 -3.35 0.51
C LEU A 26 11.11 -2.70 1.16
N ALA A 27 11.21 -1.43 1.56
CA ALA A 27 10.08 -0.68 2.11
C ALA A 27 8.95 -0.53 1.08
N ARG A 28 9.29 -0.22 -0.17
CA ARG A 28 8.29 -0.17 -1.26
C ARG A 28 7.67 -1.55 -1.53
N LEU A 29 8.49 -2.59 -1.58
CA LEU A 29 8.00 -3.96 -1.79
C LEU A 29 7.06 -4.41 -0.66
N ALA A 30 7.41 -4.13 0.59
CA ALA A 30 6.55 -4.42 1.73
C ALA A 30 5.23 -3.64 1.66
N LEU A 31 5.27 -2.36 1.27
CA LEU A 31 4.09 -1.51 1.14
C LEU A 31 3.11 -2.01 0.07
N VAL A 32 3.61 -2.55 -1.04
CA VAL A 32 2.75 -2.95 -2.18
C VAL A 32 2.54 -4.45 -2.31
N GLY A 33 3.20 -5.26 -1.50
CA GLY A 33 3.21 -6.72 -1.62
C GLY A 33 1.82 -7.36 -1.58
N ALA A 34 0.95 -6.88 -0.69
CA ALA A 34 -0.42 -7.38 -0.58
C ALA A 34 -1.24 -7.12 -1.85
N TYR A 35 -1.05 -5.96 -2.50
CA TYR A 35 -1.74 -5.62 -3.75
C TYR A 35 -1.26 -6.49 -4.90
N LEU A 36 0.06 -6.68 -5.03
CA LEU A 36 0.61 -7.58 -6.05
C LEU A 36 0.05 -9.00 -5.90
N LEU A 37 0.01 -9.51 -4.67
CA LEU A 37 -0.54 -10.83 -4.40
C LEU A 37 -2.05 -10.87 -4.74
N GLY A 38 -2.83 -9.88 -4.28
CA GLY A 38 -4.26 -9.78 -4.57
C GLY A 38 -4.55 -9.70 -6.06
N GLY A 39 -3.84 -8.82 -6.78
CA GLY A 39 -3.98 -8.68 -8.22
C GLY A 39 -3.62 -9.94 -8.99
N MET A 40 -2.56 -10.67 -8.59
CA MET A 40 -2.19 -11.95 -9.19
C MET A 40 -3.23 -13.03 -8.95
N VAL A 41 -3.75 -13.14 -7.73
CA VAL A 41 -4.83 -14.09 -7.39
C VAL A 41 -6.06 -13.81 -8.25
N LYS A 42 -6.52 -12.56 -8.31
CA LYS A 42 -7.67 -12.15 -9.13
C LYS A 42 -7.45 -12.36 -10.63
N LEU A 43 -6.22 -12.16 -11.10
CA LEU A 43 -5.88 -12.40 -12.51
C LEU A 43 -5.96 -13.88 -12.87
N THR A 44 -5.58 -14.78 -11.96
CA THR A 44 -5.61 -16.23 -12.18
C THR A 44 -6.97 -16.86 -11.90
N ASP A 45 -7.79 -16.22 -11.06
CA ASP A 45 -9.17 -16.63 -10.76
C ASP A 45 -10.16 -15.51 -11.14
N TRP A 46 -10.34 -15.31 -12.44
CA TRP A 46 -11.26 -14.31 -12.96
C TRP A 46 -12.71 -14.50 -12.48
N PRO A 47 -13.29 -15.71 -12.46
CA PRO A 47 -14.64 -15.91 -11.95
C PRO A 47 -14.78 -15.50 -10.49
N GLY A 48 -13.80 -15.83 -9.65
CA GLY A 48 -13.74 -15.41 -8.24
C GLY A 48 -13.64 -13.90 -8.09
N ALA A 49 -12.80 -13.25 -8.89
CA ALA A 49 -12.67 -11.78 -8.90
C ALA A 49 -14.01 -11.09 -9.26
N VAL A 50 -14.73 -11.59 -10.24
CA VAL A 50 -16.05 -11.06 -10.61
C VAL A 50 -17.08 -11.28 -9.50
N ALA A 51 -17.07 -12.47 -8.89
CA ALA A 51 -17.96 -12.80 -7.78
C ALA A 51 -17.72 -11.90 -6.56
N GLU A 52 -16.46 -11.60 -6.24
CA GLU A 52 -16.07 -10.65 -5.18
C GLU A 52 -16.70 -9.26 -5.40
N GLN A 53 -16.60 -8.71 -6.61
CA GLN A 53 -17.18 -7.40 -6.90
C GLN A 53 -18.72 -7.42 -6.84
N ALA A 54 -19.34 -8.51 -7.30
CA ALA A 54 -20.78 -8.70 -7.19
C ALA A 54 -21.25 -8.80 -5.73
N HIS A 55 -20.45 -9.45 -4.86
CA HIS A 55 -20.71 -9.52 -3.42
C HIS A 55 -20.76 -8.12 -2.78
N PHE A 56 -19.90 -7.22 -3.20
CA PHE A 56 -19.90 -5.81 -2.76
C PHE A 56 -20.93 -4.93 -3.48
N GLY A 57 -21.81 -5.51 -4.30
CA GLY A 57 -22.86 -4.77 -5.01
C GLY A 57 -22.36 -3.88 -6.15
N LEU A 58 -21.12 -4.05 -6.61
CA LEU A 58 -20.55 -3.27 -7.69
C LEU A 58 -21.05 -3.77 -9.05
N THR A 59 -21.63 -2.87 -9.84
CA THR A 59 -22.23 -3.20 -11.16
C THR A 59 -21.70 -2.28 -12.26
N PRO A 60 -21.27 -2.83 -13.42
CA PRO A 60 -21.15 -4.27 -13.76
C PRO A 60 -19.90 -4.89 -13.09
N PRO A 61 -20.00 -6.07 -12.42
CA PRO A 61 -18.94 -6.62 -11.60
C PRO A 61 -17.67 -6.97 -12.38
N ALA A 62 -17.79 -7.41 -13.63
CA ALA A 62 -16.64 -7.71 -14.48
C ALA A 62 -15.77 -6.47 -14.78
N LEU A 63 -16.38 -5.29 -14.94
CA LEU A 63 -15.65 -4.05 -15.14
C LEU A 63 -14.85 -3.69 -13.87
N TRP A 64 -15.48 -3.78 -12.71
CA TRP A 64 -14.82 -3.49 -11.44
C TRP A 64 -13.71 -4.48 -11.13
N ALA A 65 -13.88 -5.77 -11.44
CA ALA A 65 -12.82 -6.77 -11.33
C ALA A 65 -11.61 -6.42 -12.20
N ALA A 66 -11.83 -6.03 -13.46
CA ALA A 66 -10.77 -5.62 -14.36
C ALA A 66 -10.03 -4.36 -13.85
N LEU A 67 -10.76 -3.35 -13.36
CA LEU A 67 -10.18 -2.12 -12.81
C LEU A 67 -9.38 -2.41 -11.51
N THR A 68 -9.89 -3.27 -10.65
CA THR A 68 -9.20 -3.70 -9.44
C THR A 68 -7.86 -4.36 -9.78
N ILE A 69 -7.88 -5.36 -10.68
CA ILE A 69 -6.65 -6.04 -11.14
C ILE A 69 -5.67 -5.04 -11.74
N LEU A 70 -6.15 -4.12 -12.58
CA LEU A 70 -5.31 -3.09 -13.18
C LEU A 70 -4.62 -2.24 -12.12
N VAL A 71 -5.34 -1.75 -11.14
CA VAL A 71 -4.78 -0.90 -10.07
C VAL A 71 -3.84 -1.69 -9.17
N GLU A 72 -4.22 -2.93 -8.79
CA GLU A 72 -3.44 -3.80 -7.92
C GLU A 72 -2.13 -4.33 -8.57
N LEU A 73 -2.01 -4.30 -9.90
CA LEU A 73 -0.79 -4.70 -10.60
C LEU A 73 0.02 -3.50 -11.10
N VAL A 74 -0.62 -2.53 -11.77
CA VAL A 74 0.08 -1.38 -12.36
C VAL A 74 0.54 -0.39 -11.28
N GLY A 75 -0.29 -0.13 -10.27
CA GLY A 75 0.08 0.77 -9.16
C GLY A 75 1.37 0.35 -8.46
N PRO A 76 1.49 -0.91 -8.00
CA PRO A 76 2.73 -1.45 -7.44
C PRO A 76 3.94 -1.36 -8.37
N LEU A 77 3.78 -1.67 -9.66
CA LEU A 77 4.88 -1.58 -10.62
C LEU A 77 5.41 -0.15 -10.75
N LEU A 78 4.53 0.86 -10.80
CA LEU A 78 4.94 2.27 -10.81
C LEU A 78 5.71 2.66 -9.55
N ILE A 79 5.31 2.14 -8.40
CA ILE A 79 5.97 2.38 -7.11
C ILE A 79 7.34 1.66 -7.07
N LEU A 80 7.42 0.41 -7.47
CA LEU A 80 8.67 -0.38 -7.43
C LEU A 80 9.71 0.13 -8.41
N LEU A 81 9.29 0.55 -9.59
CA LEU A 81 10.17 1.13 -10.60
C LEU A 81 10.55 2.58 -10.33
N ASP A 82 9.98 3.21 -9.31
CA ASP A 82 10.09 4.63 -8.98
C ASP A 82 9.80 5.57 -10.17
N ARG A 83 9.13 5.04 -11.20
CA ARG A 83 8.69 5.81 -12.37
C ARG A 83 7.26 6.25 -12.16
N ALA A 84 7.04 7.55 -12.09
CA ALA A 84 5.73 8.11 -11.76
C ALA A 84 5.14 7.53 -10.45
N LEU A 85 5.98 7.29 -9.44
CA LEU A 85 5.59 6.71 -8.15
C LEU A 85 4.39 7.44 -7.54
N TRP A 86 4.32 8.77 -7.68
CA TRP A 86 3.19 9.58 -7.21
C TRP A 86 1.84 9.14 -7.81
N LEU A 87 1.85 8.69 -9.08
CA LEU A 87 0.64 8.19 -9.75
C LEU A 87 0.22 6.82 -9.21
N GLY A 88 1.19 5.89 -9.08
CA GLY A 88 0.94 4.59 -8.46
C GLY A 88 0.44 4.71 -7.02
N ALA A 89 1.11 5.56 -6.22
CA ALA A 89 0.72 5.84 -4.84
C ALA A 89 -0.67 6.49 -4.75
N GLY A 90 -0.98 7.41 -5.65
CA GLY A 90 -2.30 8.05 -5.73
C GLY A 90 -3.41 7.05 -6.10
N ALA A 91 -3.17 6.23 -7.12
CA ALA A 91 -4.15 5.23 -7.57
C ALA A 91 -4.42 4.18 -6.48
N LEU A 92 -3.36 3.62 -5.87
CA LEU A 92 -3.51 2.68 -4.75
C LEU A 92 -4.12 3.34 -3.52
N GLY A 93 -3.76 4.59 -3.21
CA GLY A 93 -4.34 5.32 -2.09
C GLY A 93 -5.84 5.50 -2.23
N VAL A 94 -6.31 5.96 -3.40
CA VAL A 94 -7.75 6.09 -3.70
C VAL A 94 -8.45 4.73 -3.65
N PHE A 95 -7.86 3.72 -4.31
CA PHE A 95 -8.39 2.37 -4.29
C PHE A 95 -8.53 1.82 -2.85
N THR A 96 -7.51 2.02 -2.01
CA THR A 96 -7.49 1.56 -0.62
C THR A 96 -8.56 2.24 0.24
N VAL A 97 -8.77 3.55 0.05
CA VAL A 97 -9.86 4.26 0.73
C VAL A 97 -11.22 3.69 0.32
N LEU A 98 -11.45 3.49 -0.98
CA LEU A 98 -12.72 2.94 -1.47
C LEU A 98 -12.93 1.52 -0.95
N ALA A 99 -11.91 0.66 -0.99
CA ALA A 99 -11.95 -0.69 -0.45
C ALA A 99 -12.26 -0.70 1.06
N ALA A 100 -11.62 0.20 1.83
CA ALA A 100 -11.89 0.32 3.26
C ALA A 100 -13.34 0.72 3.55
N LEU A 101 -13.89 1.65 2.78
CA LEU A 101 -15.27 2.12 2.96
C LEU A 101 -16.31 1.07 2.55
N ILE A 102 -16.00 0.22 1.56
CA ILE A 102 -16.93 -0.77 1.02
C ILE A 102 -16.85 -2.09 1.80
N ALA A 103 -15.64 -2.58 2.08
CA ALA A 103 -15.43 -3.90 2.67
C ALA A 103 -15.29 -3.88 4.20
N ASN A 104 -15.01 -2.72 4.81
CA ASN A 104 -14.77 -2.59 6.25
C ASN A 104 -15.68 -1.51 6.87
N ASP A 105 -16.96 -1.54 6.54
CA ASP A 105 -18.00 -0.62 7.04
C ASP A 105 -18.41 -0.95 8.49
N PHE A 106 -17.44 -0.96 9.39
CA PHE A 106 -17.56 -1.36 10.79
C PHE A 106 -18.70 -0.65 11.55
N TRP A 107 -19.16 0.49 11.06
CA TRP A 107 -20.29 1.24 11.65
C TRP A 107 -21.64 0.54 11.46
N THR A 108 -21.76 -0.39 10.50
CA THR A 108 -22.96 -1.22 10.28
C THR A 108 -22.89 -2.57 10.99
N MET A 109 -21.72 -2.95 11.53
CA MET A 109 -21.44 -4.25 12.11
C MET A 109 -21.57 -4.26 13.63
N ALA A 110 -21.64 -5.47 14.23
CA ALA A 110 -21.69 -5.69 15.69
C ALA A 110 -20.76 -6.83 16.11
N GLY A 111 -20.46 -6.92 17.42
CA GLY A 111 -19.69 -8.02 17.99
C GLY A 111 -18.26 -8.14 17.44
N PRO A 112 -17.73 -9.37 17.31
CA PRO A 112 -16.36 -9.63 16.86
C PRO A 112 -16.07 -9.13 15.43
N GLU A 113 -17.07 -9.19 14.55
CA GLU A 113 -16.95 -8.71 13.17
C GLU A 113 -16.65 -7.21 13.12
N ARG A 114 -17.35 -6.42 13.96
CA ARG A 114 -17.08 -4.99 14.08
C ARG A 114 -15.65 -4.71 14.50
N PHE A 115 -15.11 -5.46 15.44
CA PHE A 115 -13.74 -5.29 15.91
C PHE A 115 -12.73 -5.56 14.79
N MET A 116 -12.90 -6.66 14.04
CA MET A 116 -12.04 -6.99 12.91
C MET A 116 -12.12 -5.94 11.79
N ALA A 117 -13.33 -5.54 11.41
CA ALA A 117 -13.54 -4.53 10.38
C ALA A 117 -12.98 -3.16 10.78
N THR A 118 -13.09 -2.79 12.08
CA THR A 118 -12.48 -1.57 12.60
C THR A 118 -10.95 -1.61 12.44
N ASN A 119 -10.30 -2.69 12.85
CA ASN A 119 -8.85 -2.82 12.70
C ASN A 119 -8.44 -2.76 11.24
N ALA A 120 -9.10 -3.54 10.37
CA ALA A 120 -8.82 -3.54 8.94
C ALA A 120 -9.01 -2.15 8.31
N PHE A 121 -10.05 -1.40 8.71
CA PHE A 121 -10.25 -0.03 8.24
C PHE A 121 -9.06 0.88 8.57
N PHE A 122 -8.62 0.88 9.84
CA PHE A 122 -7.48 1.73 10.24
C PHE A 122 -6.14 1.24 9.67
N GLU A 123 -5.96 -0.06 9.44
CA GLU A 123 -4.81 -0.59 8.70
C GLU A 123 -4.79 -0.06 7.26
N HIS A 124 -5.93 0.00 6.57
CA HIS A 124 -6.04 0.60 5.24
C HIS A 124 -5.70 2.10 5.26
N ILE A 125 -6.17 2.85 6.27
CA ILE A 125 -5.78 4.26 6.43
C ILE A 125 -4.28 4.40 6.68
N GLY A 126 -3.67 3.49 7.43
CA GLY A 126 -2.21 3.42 7.61
C GLY A 126 -1.46 3.22 6.30
N LEU A 127 -1.96 2.33 5.42
CA LEU A 127 -1.40 2.12 4.07
C LEU A 127 -1.49 3.39 3.21
N VAL A 128 -2.60 4.12 3.26
CA VAL A 128 -2.75 5.41 2.55
C VAL A 128 -1.69 6.40 3.02
N GLY A 129 -1.45 6.48 4.34
CA GLY A 129 -0.35 7.27 4.90
C GLY A 129 1.02 6.82 4.38
N GLY A 130 1.25 5.51 4.29
CA GLY A 130 2.45 4.92 3.71
C GLY A 130 2.67 5.30 2.24
N PHE A 131 1.62 5.29 1.42
CA PHE A 131 1.67 5.76 0.02
C PHE A 131 2.02 7.24 -0.09
N ALA A 132 1.43 8.08 0.75
CA ALA A 132 1.73 9.51 0.79
C ALA A 132 3.21 9.75 1.15
N LEU A 133 3.73 9.07 2.19
CA LEU A 133 5.13 9.15 2.59
C LEU A 133 6.07 8.66 1.48
N ALA A 134 5.76 7.55 0.82
CA ALA A 134 6.55 7.03 -0.29
C ALA A 134 6.64 8.06 -1.44
N ALA A 135 5.53 8.71 -1.78
CA ALA A 135 5.50 9.75 -2.81
C ALA A 135 6.33 10.99 -2.42
N ILE A 136 6.25 11.41 -1.16
CA ILE A 136 7.04 12.53 -0.62
C ILE A 136 8.53 12.20 -0.69
N ILE A 137 8.94 11.03 -0.18
CA ILE A 137 10.35 10.59 -0.14
C ILE A 137 10.90 10.47 -1.55
N SER A 138 10.19 9.81 -2.48
CA SER A 138 10.60 9.70 -3.88
C SER A 138 10.84 11.08 -4.52
N ARG A 139 9.95 12.04 -4.25
CA ARG A 139 10.13 13.42 -4.74
C ARG A 139 11.35 14.10 -4.13
N MET A 140 11.59 13.90 -2.82
CA MET A 140 12.76 14.46 -2.13
C MET A 140 14.06 13.87 -2.69
N ARG A 141 14.16 12.54 -2.84
CA ARG A 141 15.31 11.85 -3.40
C ARG A 141 15.66 12.38 -4.79
N ARG A 142 14.67 12.54 -5.67
CA ARG A 142 14.89 13.13 -7.01
C ARG A 142 15.40 14.56 -6.97
N ARG A 143 14.93 15.38 -6.03
CA ARG A 143 15.45 16.76 -5.86
C ARG A 143 16.90 16.81 -5.38
N LEU A 144 17.32 15.81 -4.62
CA LEU A 144 18.69 15.67 -4.11
C LEU A 144 19.63 14.97 -5.10
N GLY A 145 19.15 14.59 -6.30
CA GLY A 145 19.94 13.86 -7.29
C GLY A 145 20.26 12.42 -6.92
N MET A 146 19.56 11.86 -5.93
CA MET A 146 19.68 10.46 -5.53
C MET A 146 18.87 9.62 -6.52
N ASN A 147 19.56 8.77 -7.29
CA ASN A 147 18.91 7.88 -8.25
C ASN A 147 18.06 6.79 -7.53
N ALA A 148 17.00 6.38 -8.23
CA ALA A 148 16.12 5.29 -7.79
C ALA A 148 16.82 3.94 -7.90
#